data_6ba37b04352cd0fa7e391a007370cdab
#
_entry.id   6ba37b04352cd0fa7e391a007370cdab
#
_cell.length_a   1.000
_cell.length_b   1.000
_cell.length_c   1.000
_cell.angle_alpha   90.00
_cell.angle_beta   90.00
_cell.angle_gamma   90.00
#
_symmetry.space_group_name_H-M   'P 1'
#
loop_
_entity.id
_entity.type
_entity.pdbx_description
1 polymer ?
#
loop_
_entity_poly.entity_id
_entity_poly.type
_entity_poly.pdbx_seq_one_letter_code
_entity_poly.pdbx_strand_id
1 'polypeptide(L)'
;LSGSREVDERLLAPVSVFGVSAGRIVAGAVHAATAGLVAGPAMILLMHGAGLGDVRPQWALLLPLVALCGLLSAAFGLTLGTNVQPRFSGLLFAVVLGPMMLFGCAYYPWAKLAAIGPVRYLFLLNPLTFMSEAMRLAVTPEAPHMPVPLLLLGLVGYLALFTVLGARSFEKRTIL
;
A
#
# COMPACT_ATOMS: atom_id res chain seq x y z
N LEU A 1 -26.38 8.06 5.86
CA LEU A 1 -26.96 9.42 5.71
C LEU A 1 -26.11 10.53 6.36
N SER A 2 -25.21 10.24 7.31
CA SER A 2 -24.34 11.28 7.94
C SER A 2 -23.10 11.60 7.09
N GLY A 3 -22.58 10.66 6.33
CA GLY A 3 -21.38 10.86 5.52
C GLY A 3 -21.55 11.83 4.32
N SER A 4 -22.77 12.00 3.80
CA SER A 4 -23.03 12.94 2.71
C SER A 4 -23.03 14.41 3.18
N ARG A 5 -23.52 14.69 4.39
CA ARG A 5 -23.53 16.05 4.94
C ARG A 5 -22.16 16.59 5.29
N GLU A 6 -21.25 15.74 5.80
CA GLU A 6 -19.86 16.15 6.07
C GLU A 6 -19.10 16.53 4.80
N VAL A 7 -19.44 15.92 3.67
CA VAL A 7 -18.84 16.26 2.36
C VAL A 7 -19.41 17.60 1.87
N ASP A 8 -20.70 17.84 2.02
CA ASP A 8 -21.35 19.08 1.60
C ASP A 8 -20.86 20.29 2.41
N GLU A 9 -20.68 20.15 3.72
CA GLU A 9 -20.14 21.23 4.57
C GLU A 9 -18.67 21.58 4.24
N ARG A 10 -17.87 20.61 3.79
CA ARG A 10 -16.48 20.84 3.37
C ARG A 10 -16.36 21.45 1.98
N LEU A 11 -17.38 21.33 1.13
CA LEU A 11 -17.42 21.94 -0.20
C LEU A 11 -17.76 23.44 -0.15
N LEU A 12 -18.29 23.94 0.97
CA LEU A 12 -18.50 25.37 1.18
C LEU A 12 -17.21 26.14 1.54
N ALA A 13 -16.13 25.43 1.89
CA ALA A 13 -14.82 26.03 2.03
C ALA A 13 -14.11 26.08 0.65
N PRO A 14 -13.35 27.13 0.32
CA PRO A 14 -12.62 27.24 -0.96
C PRO A 14 -11.39 26.31 -0.98
N VAL A 15 -11.62 25.02 -0.76
CA VAL A 15 -10.56 23.99 -0.75
C VAL A 15 -10.61 23.27 -2.08
N SER A 16 -9.47 23.20 -2.78
CA SER A 16 -9.37 22.47 -4.04
C SER A 16 -9.64 20.96 -3.81
N VAL A 17 -10.33 20.33 -4.75
CA VAL A 17 -10.62 18.87 -4.73
C VAL A 17 -9.33 18.06 -4.56
N PHE A 18 -8.24 18.53 -5.16
CA PHE A 18 -6.91 17.94 -5.00
C PHE A 18 -6.42 18.02 -3.55
N GLY A 19 -6.63 19.17 -2.87
CA GLY A 19 -6.26 19.34 -1.45
C GLY A 19 -7.00 18.36 -0.53
N VAL A 20 -8.30 18.15 -0.76
CA VAL A 20 -9.10 17.17 -0.01
C VAL A 20 -8.62 15.74 -0.25
N SER A 21 -8.33 15.39 -1.50
CA SER A 21 -7.79 14.06 -1.86
C SER A 21 -6.43 13.82 -1.23
N ALA A 22 -5.52 14.80 -1.29
CA ALA A 22 -4.21 14.75 -0.65
C ALA A 22 -4.32 14.59 0.88
N GLY A 23 -5.20 15.35 1.52
CA GLY A 23 -5.47 15.22 2.95
C GLY A 23 -5.94 13.81 3.34
N ARG A 24 -6.82 13.19 2.55
CA ARG A 24 -7.26 11.80 2.78
C ARG A 24 -6.13 10.79 2.61
N ILE A 25 -5.27 10.96 1.61
CA ILE A 25 -4.09 10.10 1.40
C ILE A 25 -3.14 10.23 2.60
N VAL A 26 -2.85 11.44 3.04
CA VAL A 26 -1.97 11.67 4.20
C VAL A 26 -2.56 11.08 5.48
N ALA A 27 -3.85 11.31 5.75
CA ALA A 27 -4.52 10.72 6.90
C ALA A 27 -4.49 9.18 6.87
N GLY A 28 -4.77 8.58 5.71
CA GLY A 28 -4.67 7.13 5.53
C GLY A 28 -3.24 6.60 5.70
N ALA A 29 -2.24 7.34 5.22
CA ALA A 29 -0.83 7.00 5.40
C ALA A 29 -0.40 7.05 6.87
N VAL A 30 -0.86 8.04 7.64
CA VAL A 30 -0.62 8.12 9.08
C VAL A 30 -1.22 6.90 9.80
N HIS A 31 -2.45 6.51 9.48
CA HIS A 31 -3.06 5.31 10.04
C HIS A 31 -2.28 4.03 9.69
N ALA A 32 -1.84 3.89 8.42
CA ALA A 32 -1.05 2.76 8.00
C ALA A 32 0.33 2.73 8.69
N ALA A 33 0.98 3.87 8.84
CA ALA A 33 2.26 4.00 9.53
C ALA A 33 2.13 3.66 11.02
N THR A 34 1.11 4.16 11.72
CA THR A 34 0.87 3.84 13.13
C THR A 34 0.59 2.34 13.32
N ALA A 35 -0.22 1.74 12.46
CA ALA A 35 -0.47 0.30 12.48
C ALA A 35 0.83 -0.51 12.25
N GLY A 36 1.65 -0.11 11.29
CA GLY A 36 2.94 -0.74 11.00
C GLY A 36 3.95 -0.60 12.14
N LEU A 37 4.00 0.57 12.79
CA LEU A 37 4.88 0.82 13.94
C LEU A 37 4.49 0.01 15.18
N VAL A 38 3.23 -0.40 15.30
CA VAL A 38 2.77 -1.29 16.38
C VAL A 38 2.94 -2.76 15.99
N ALA A 39 2.48 -3.13 14.80
CA ALA A 39 2.50 -4.52 14.34
C ALA A 39 3.93 -5.03 14.07
N GLY A 40 4.82 -4.18 13.55
CA GLY A 40 6.19 -4.56 13.24
C GLY A 40 6.98 -5.02 14.46
N PRO A 41 7.14 -4.22 15.51
CA PRO A 41 7.80 -4.64 16.75
C PRO A 41 7.14 -5.84 17.41
N ALA A 42 5.78 -5.89 17.44
CA ALA A 42 5.06 -7.02 17.98
C ALA A 42 5.40 -8.33 17.25
N MET A 43 5.48 -8.28 15.91
CA MET A 43 5.85 -9.44 15.10
C MET A 43 7.30 -9.88 15.35
N ILE A 44 8.24 -8.92 15.46
CA ILE A 44 9.65 -9.21 15.78
C ILE A 44 9.76 -9.90 17.15
N LEU A 45 9.06 -9.39 18.16
CA LEU A 45 9.03 -9.98 19.51
C LEU A 45 8.46 -11.39 19.49
N LEU A 46 7.38 -11.63 18.75
CA LEU A 46 6.78 -12.95 18.60
C LEU A 46 7.73 -13.93 17.90
N MET A 47 8.42 -13.52 16.85
CA MET A 47 9.38 -14.35 16.14
C MET A 47 10.58 -14.71 17.03
N HIS A 48 11.08 -13.72 17.77
CA HIS A 48 12.17 -13.95 18.72
C HIS A 48 11.76 -14.90 19.85
N GLY A 49 10.59 -14.69 20.45
CA GLY A 49 10.04 -15.56 21.49
C GLY A 49 9.70 -16.98 21.03
N ALA A 50 9.40 -17.17 19.75
CA ALA A 50 9.16 -18.47 19.14
C ALA A 50 10.44 -19.19 18.68
N GLY A 51 11.63 -18.58 18.85
CA GLY A 51 12.90 -19.14 18.39
C GLY A 51 13.06 -19.23 16.87
N LEU A 52 12.28 -18.43 16.12
CA LEU A 52 12.28 -18.44 14.65
C LEU A 52 13.41 -17.62 14.00
N GLY A 53 14.37 -17.17 14.81
CA GLY A 53 15.56 -16.46 14.34
C GLY A 53 15.65 -15.02 14.83
N ASP A 54 16.83 -14.46 14.70
CA ASP A 54 17.19 -13.11 15.14
C ASP A 54 16.93 -12.13 13.98
N VAL A 55 15.74 -11.54 13.94
CA VAL A 55 15.38 -10.55 12.94
C VAL A 55 15.98 -9.20 13.33
N ARG A 56 16.86 -8.66 12.50
CA ARG A 56 17.55 -7.38 12.73
C ARG A 56 17.13 -6.35 11.69
N PRO A 57 16.02 -5.62 11.92
CA PRO A 57 15.53 -4.63 10.97
C PRO A 57 16.54 -3.49 10.78
N GLN A 58 16.71 -3.05 9.56
CA GLN A 58 17.43 -1.81 9.26
C GLN A 58 16.48 -0.63 9.43
N TRP A 59 16.44 -0.06 10.63
CA TRP A 59 15.53 1.03 10.99
C TRP A 59 15.63 2.23 10.05
N ALA A 60 16.84 2.55 9.58
CA ALA A 60 17.07 3.64 8.64
C ALA A 60 16.35 3.45 7.28
N LEU A 61 16.15 2.21 6.85
CA LEU A 61 15.38 1.86 5.64
C LEU A 61 13.91 1.58 5.98
N LEU A 62 13.65 0.97 7.12
CA LEU A 62 12.30 0.56 7.50
C LEU A 62 11.36 1.76 7.61
N LEU A 63 11.75 2.83 8.31
CA LEU A 63 10.89 4.00 8.53
C LEU A 63 10.47 4.68 7.23
N PRO A 64 11.38 5.05 6.29
CA PRO A 64 10.96 5.67 5.04
C PRO A 64 10.18 4.71 4.13
N LEU A 65 10.49 3.41 4.13
CA LEU A 65 9.75 2.44 3.34
C LEU A 65 8.35 2.19 3.90
N VAL A 66 8.17 2.13 5.22
CA VAL A 66 6.84 2.07 5.86
C VAL A 66 6.01 3.30 5.50
N ALA A 67 6.60 4.50 5.55
CA ALA A 67 5.91 5.73 5.17
C ALA A 67 5.49 5.71 3.69
N LEU A 68 6.39 5.29 2.80
CA LEU A 68 6.11 5.20 1.36
C LEU A 68 5.05 4.15 1.04
N CYS A 69 5.11 2.97 1.67
CA CYS A 69 4.09 1.93 1.56
C CYS A 69 2.74 2.38 2.12
N GLY A 70 2.74 3.14 3.22
CA GLY A 70 1.54 3.74 3.81
C GLY A 70 0.87 4.73 2.87
N LEU A 71 1.65 5.61 2.23
CA LEU A 71 1.15 6.54 1.19
C LEU A 71 0.58 5.80 -0.01
N LEU A 72 1.29 4.78 -0.49
CA LEU A 72 0.82 3.95 -1.60
C LEU A 72 -0.48 3.22 -1.27
N SER A 73 -0.57 2.62 -0.07
CA SER A 73 -1.80 1.95 0.40
C SER A 73 -2.98 2.91 0.50
N ALA A 74 -2.74 4.12 1.02
CA ALA A 74 -3.77 5.15 1.15
C ALA A 74 -4.26 5.66 -0.22
N ALA A 75 -3.33 5.90 -1.17
CA ALA A 75 -3.67 6.29 -2.54
C ALA A 75 -4.46 5.19 -3.28
N PHE A 76 -4.05 3.94 -3.12
CA PHE A 76 -4.75 2.78 -3.65
C PHE A 76 -6.15 2.64 -3.03
N GLY A 77 -6.26 2.75 -1.70
CA GLY A 77 -7.53 2.73 -0.97
C GLY A 77 -8.47 3.85 -1.40
N LEU A 78 -7.97 5.07 -1.62
CA LEU A 78 -8.75 6.18 -2.15
C LEU A 78 -9.28 5.86 -3.56
N THR A 79 -8.43 5.30 -4.43
CA THR A 79 -8.82 4.92 -5.79
C THR A 79 -9.92 3.85 -5.77
N LEU A 80 -9.80 2.83 -4.93
CA LEU A 80 -10.83 1.79 -4.80
C LEU A 80 -12.12 2.35 -4.19
N GLY A 81 -12.03 3.12 -3.11
CA GLY A 81 -13.18 3.69 -2.41
C GLY A 81 -13.98 4.68 -3.25
N THR A 82 -13.31 5.37 -4.18
CA THR A 82 -13.98 6.28 -5.12
C THR A 82 -14.58 5.59 -6.33
N ASN A 83 -14.10 4.41 -6.73
CA ASN A 83 -14.58 3.71 -7.92
C ASN A 83 -15.59 2.58 -7.61
N VAL A 84 -15.59 2.08 -6.37
CA VAL A 84 -16.46 0.96 -5.98
C VAL A 84 -17.61 1.45 -5.11
N GLN A 85 -18.81 0.94 -5.37
CA GLN A 85 -19.98 1.24 -4.54
C GLN A 85 -19.88 0.49 -3.21
N PRO A 86 -20.30 1.09 -2.08
CA PRO A 86 -20.17 0.49 -0.74
C PRO A 86 -20.78 -0.92 -0.62
N ARG A 87 -21.85 -1.19 -1.36
CA ARG A 87 -22.53 -2.50 -1.39
C ARG A 87 -21.64 -3.64 -1.92
N PHE A 88 -20.62 -3.31 -2.71
CA PHE A 88 -19.69 -4.29 -3.28
C PHE A 88 -18.36 -4.39 -2.52
N SER A 89 -18.24 -3.76 -1.36
CA SER A 89 -16.99 -3.79 -0.56
C SER A 89 -16.53 -5.21 -0.23
N GLY A 90 -17.46 -6.09 0.17
CA GLY A 90 -17.13 -7.51 0.44
C GLY A 90 -16.62 -8.26 -0.80
N LEU A 91 -17.24 -8.01 -1.96
CA LEU A 91 -16.79 -8.60 -3.22
C LEU A 91 -15.41 -8.06 -3.63
N LEU A 92 -15.13 -6.78 -3.39
CA LEU A 92 -13.83 -6.17 -3.63
C LEU A 92 -12.72 -6.90 -2.85
N PHE A 93 -12.96 -7.19 -1.57
CA PHE A 93 -12.00 -7.96 -0.76
C PHE A 93 -11.73 -9.34 -1.37
N ALA A 94 -12.76 -10.07 -1.76
CA ALA A 94 -12.61 -11.41 -2.30
C ALA A 94 -11.94 -11.44 -3.69
N VAL A 95 -12.34 -10.55 -4.59
CA VAL A 95 -11.95 -10.59 -6.02
C VAL A 95 -10.67 -9.80 -6.29
N VAL A 96 -10.41 -8.71 -5.55
CA VAL A 96 -9.23 -7.87 -5.79
C VAL A 96 -8.15 -8.14 -4.75
N LEU A 97 -8.45 -7.96 -3.47
CA LEU A 97 -7.42 -8.04 -2.42
C LEU A 97 -6.96 -9.47 -2.17
N GLY A 98 -7.85 -10.47 -2.27
CA GLY A 98 -7.47 -11.89 -2.13
C GLY A 98 -6.38 -12.31 -3.12
N PRO A 99 -6.62 -12.21 -4.43
CA PRO A 99 -5.60 -12.49 -5.44
C PRO A 99 -4.36 -11.60 -5.32
N MET A 100 -4.50 -10.32 -4.98
CA MET A 100 -3.36 -9.43 -4.76
C MET A 100 -2.45 -9.95 -3.65
N MET A 101 -2.99 -10.48 -2.55
CA MET A 101 -2.19 -11.05 -1.47
C MET A 101 -1.44 -12.32 -1.90
N LEU A 102 -2.08 -13.18 -2.67
CA LEU A 102 -1.46 -14.41 -3.19
C LEU A 102 -0.33 -14.11 -4.16
N PHE A 103 -0.55 -13.19 -5.10
CA PHE A 103 0.42 -12.81 -6.14
C PHE A 103 1.31 -11.62 -5.76
N GLY A 104 1.20 -11.10 -4.54
CA GLY A 104 1.94 -9.93 -4.05
C GLY A 104 3.31 -10.25 -3.44
N CYS A 105 3.88 -11.43 -3.68
CA CYS A 105 5.17 -11.86 -3.14
C CYS A 105 5.29 -11.75 -1.60
N ALA A 106 4.15 -11.76 -0.89
CA ALA A 106 4.14 -11.68 0.56
C ALA A 106 4.76 -12.93 1.22
N TYR A 107 4.47 -14.11 0.65
CA TYR A 107 4.90 -15.41 1.18
C TYR A 107 6.21 -15.91 0.59
N TYR A 108 6.65 -15.38 -0.55
CA TYR A 108 7.88 -15.79 -1.26
C TYR A 108 8.56 -14.57 -1.89
N PRO A 109 9.90 -14.54 -1.93
CA PRO A 109 10.61 -13.44 -2.56
C PRO A 109 10.49 -13.48 -4.08
N TRP A 110 10.33 -12.28 -4.70
CA TRP A 110 10.28 -12.13 -6.17
C TRP A 110 11.52 -12.70 -6.87
N ALA A 111 12.70 -12.64 -6.22
CA ALA A 111 13.92 -13.21 -6.75
C ALA A 111 13.82 -14.73 -7.02
N LYS A 112 13.07 -15.47 -6.19
CA LYS A 112 12.87 -16.93 -6.38
C LYS A 112 11.96 -17.24 -7.56
N LEU A 113 11.15 -16.29 -8.01
CA LEU A 113 10.32 -16.44 -9.21
C LEU A 113 11.14 -16.49 -10.52
N ALA A 114 12.47 -16.31 -10.46
CA ALA A 114 13.35 -16.51 -11.61
C ALA A 114 13.19 -17.91 -12.22
N ALA A 115 12.82 -18.91 -11.42
CA ALA A 115 12.59 -20.29 -11.86
C ALA A 115 11.41 -20.44 -12.86
N ILE A 116 10.42 -19.53 -12.81
CA ILE A 116 9.29 -19.54 -13.74
C ILE A 116 9.51 -18.65 -14.99
N GLY A 117 10.74 -18.20 -15.22
CA GLY A 117 11.14 -17.43 -16.39
C GLY A 117 10.42 -16.07 -16.51
N PRO A 118 9.97 -15.69 -17.74
CA PRO A 118 9.39 -14.37 -17.97
C PRO A 118 8.04 -14.14 -17.27
N VAL A 119 7.34 -15.20 -16.85
CA VAL A 119 6.06 -15.10 -16.14
C VAL A 119 6.18 -14.30 -14.85
N ARG A 120 7.36 -14.26 -14.20
CA ARG A 120 7.61 -13.44 -13.00
C ARG A 120 7.30 -11.96 -13.18
N TYR A 121 7.38 -11.42 -14.40
CA TYR A 121 7.12 -10.01 -14.66
C TYR A 121 5.62 -9.65 -14.54
N LEU A 122 4.71 -10.62 -14.64
CA LEU A 122 3.30 -10.40 -14.38
C LEU A 122 3.03 -10.00 -12.91
N PHE A 123 3.87 -10.46 -11.99
CA PHE A 123 3.79 -10.09 -10.58
C PHE A 123 4.08 -8.62 -10.33
N LEU A 124 4.80 -7.95 -11.25
CA LEU A 124 5.05 -6.51 -11.18
C LEU A 124 3.81 -5.66 -11.48
N LEU A 125 2.75 -6.24 -12.04
CA LEU A 125 1.45 -5.56 -12.19
C LEU A 125 0.71 -5.40 -10.85
N ASN A 126 1.19 -6.07 -9.82
CA ASN A 126 0.62 -6.01 -8.49
C ASN A 126 1.42 -5.04 -7.59
N PRO A 127 0.83 -3.93 -7.13
CA PRO A 127 1.54 -2.98 -6.26
C PRO A 127 2.00 -3.59 -4.94
N LEU A 128 1.28 -4.62 -4.44
CA LEU A 128 1.64 -5.31 -3.21
C LEU A 128 2.99 -6.04 -3.32
N THR A 129 3.39 -6.45 -4.54
CA THR A 129 4.71 -7.05 -4.78
C THR A 129 5.84 -6.10 -4.36
N PHE A 130 5.74 -4.82 -4.71
CA PHE A 130 6.76 -3.83 -4.35
C PHE A 130 6.73 -3.52 -2.86
N MET A 131 5.54 -3.49 -2.25
CA MET A 131 5.40 -3.24 -0.82
C MET A 131 5.98 -4.39 0.02
N SER A 132 5.70 -5.64 -0.35
CA SER A 132 6.23 -6.82 0.35
C SER A 132 7.75 -6.95 0.19
N GLU A 133 8.28 -6.67 -1.00
CA GLU A 133 9.73 -6.65 -1.25
C GLU A 133 10.43 -5.48 -0.51
N ALA A 134 9.78 -4.33 -0.37
CA ALA A 134 10.29 -3.22 0.43
C ALA A 134 10.41 -3.60 1.92
N MET A 135 9.39 -4.25 2.46
CA MET A 135 9.44 -4.74 3.84
C MET A 135 10.50 -5.83 4.01
N ARG A 136 10.65 -6.73 3.03
CA ARG A 136 11.70 -7.76 3.05
C ARG A 136 13.09 -7.14 3.05
N LEU A 137 13.35 -6.14 2.20
CA LEU A 137 14.62 -5.42 2.17
C LEU A 137 14.94 -4.75 3.53
N ALA A 138 13.93 -4.18 4.18
CA ALA A 138 14.13 -3.47 5.45
C ALA A 138 14.26 -4.40 6.66
N VAL A 139 13.52 -5.52 6.68
CA VAL A 139 13.43 -6.42 7.84
C VAL A 139 14.43 -7.57 7.76
N THR A 140 14.66 -8.10 6.57
CA THR A 140 15.56 -9.24 6.30
C THR A 140 16.46 -8.96 5.10
N PRO A 141 17.40 -7.99 5.20
CA PRO A 141 18.20 -7.54 4.05
C PRO A 141 19.09 -8.64 3.46
N GLU A 142 19.41 -9.65 4.23
CA GLU A 142 20.21 -10.81 3.78
C GLU A 142 19.39 -11.81 2.94
N ALA A 143 18.06 -11.74 3.02
CA ALA A 143 17.19 -12.59 2.21
C ALA A 143 17.17 -12.12 0.74
N PRO A 144 16.98 -13.05 -0.21
CA PRO A 144 16.82 -12.67 -1.61
C PRO A 144 15.67 -11.68 -1.79
N HIS A 145 15.95 -10.52 -2.36
CA HIS A 145 14.96 -9.45 -2.59
C HIS A 145 15.07 -8.91 -4.02
N MET A 146 14.10 -8.09 -4.41
CA MET A 146 14.09 -7.38 -5.68
C MET A 146 15.24 -6.35 -5.75
N PRO A 147 15.84 -6.10 -6.93
CA PRO A 147 16.80 -5.01 -7.10
C PRO A 147 16.22 -3.66 -6.64
N VAL A 148 16.95 -2.95 -5.78
CA VAL A 148 16.51 -1.71 -5.15
C VAL A 148 16.02 -0.65 -6.16
N PRO A 149 16.69 -0.41 -7.30
CA PRO A 149 16.21 0.56 -8.28
C PRO A 149 14.84 0.19 -8.86
N LEU A 150 14.61 -1.09 -9.16
CA LEU A 150 13.31 -1.58 -9.66
C LEU A 150 12.23 -1.45 -8.59
N LEU A 151 12.56 -1.77 -7.34
CA LEU A 151 11.70 -1.64 -6.18
C LEU A 151 11.19 -0.19 -6.00
N LEU A 152 12.13 0.76 -5.95
CA LEU A 152 11.79 2.18 -5.77
C LEU A 152 11.01 2.74 -6.96
N LEU A 153 11.41 2.39 -8.18
CA LEU A 153 10.67 2.77 -9.39
C LEU A 153 9.21 2.29 -9.34
N GLY A 154 8.99 1.04 -8.92
CA GLY A 154 7.65 0.49 -8.77
C GLY A 154 6.84 1.17 -7.68
N LEU A 155 7.40 1.37 -6.49
CA LEU A 155 6.72 2.06 -5.39
C LEU A 155 6.30 3.48 -5.75
N VAL A 156 7.24 4.28 -6.31
CA VAL A 156 6.96 5.66 -6.69
C VAL A 156 6.02 5.72 -7.91
N GLY A 157 6.20 4.83 -8.89
CA GLY A 157 5.33 4.74 -10.06
C GLY A 157 3.88 4.43 -9.70
N TYR A 158 3.66 3.42 -8.84
CA TYR A 158 2.31 3.09 -8.36
C TYR A 158 1.72 4.17 -7.45
N LEU A 159 2.53 4.80 -6.60
CA LEU A 159 2.08 5.93 -5.78
C LEU A 159 1.58 7.07 -6.68
N ALA A 160 2.34 7.47 -7.68
CA ALA A 160 1.94 8.50 -8.63
C ALA A 160 0.67 8.10 -9.39
N LEU A 161 0.62 6.87 -9.89
CA LEU A 161 -0.54 6.33 -10.62
C LEU A 161 -1.82 6.41 -9.78
N PHE A 162 -1.80 5.84 -8.57
CA PHE A 162 -3.00 5.80 -7.72
C PHE A 162 -3.36 7.16 -7.14
N THR A 163 -2.39 8.04 -6.90
CA THR A 163 -2.68 9.43 -6.50
C THR A 163 -3.43 10.17 -7.61
N VAL A 164 -2.99 10.05 -8.87
CA VAL A 164 -3.67 10.69 -10.01
C VAL A 164 -5.03 10.05 -10.26
N LEU A 165 -5.14 8.73 -10.26
CA LEU A 165 -6.40 8.03 -10.47
C LEU A 165 -7.41 8.32 -9.35
N GLY A 166 -6.97 8.29 -8.09
CA GLY A 166 -7.79 8.58 -6.93
C GLY A 166 -8.31 10.01 -6.93
N ALA A 167 -7.44 10.99 -7.23
CA ALA A 167 -7.82 12.40 -7.33
C ALA A 167 -8.85 12.64 -8.45
N ARG A 168 -8.60 12.10 -9.64
CA ARG A 168 -9.54 12.22 -10.78
C ARG A 168 -10.88 11.56 -10.52
N SER A 169 -10.88 10.39 -9.88
CA SER A 169 -12.12 9.66 -9.56
C SER A 169 -12.90 10.37 -8.46
N PHE A 170 -12.21 10.98 -7.51
CA PHE A 170 -12.84 11.78 -6.47
C PHE A 170 -13.48 13.04 -7.05
N GLU A 171 -12.79 13.75 -7.94
CA GLU A 171 -13.31 14.93 -8.64
C GLU A 171 -14.60 14.63 -9.40
N LYS A 172 -14.64 13.54 -10.19
CA LYS A 172 -15.83 13.12 -10.93
C LYS A 172 -17.04 12.85 -10.03
N ARG A 173 -16.85 12.34 -8.81
CA ARG A 173 -17.94 12.09 -7.87
C ARG A 173 -18.44 13.34 -7.14
N THR A 174 -17.64 14.38 -7.10
CA THR A 174 -17.97 15.61 -6.37
C THR A 174 -18.72 16.60 -7.27
N ILE A 175 -18.56 16.49 -8.59
CA ILE A 175 -19.17 17.39 -9.60
C ILE A 175 -20.51 16.83 -10.14
N LEU A 176 -20.82 15.57 -9.88
CA LEU A 176 -22.11 14.92 -10.23
C LEU A 176 -23.02 14.79 -9.01
#